data_b091059e1c209d6b88bd05c09f26060f
#
_entry.id   b091059e1c209d6b88bd05c09f26060f
#
_cell.length_a   1.000
_cell.length_b   1.000
_cell.length_c   1.000
_cell.angle_alpha   90.00
_cell.angle_beta   90.00
_cell.angle_gamma   90.00
#
_symmetry.space_group_name_H-M   'P 1'
#
loop_
_entity.id
_entity.type
_entity.pdbx_description
1 polymer ?
#
loop_
_entity_poly.entity_id
_entity_poly.type
_entity_poly.pdbx_seq_one_letter_code
_entity_poly.pdbx_strand_id
1 'polypeptide(L)'
;MHTSDLRIALLSGNYNYVRDGANQALNRLVGYLLSQGASVRVYSPTVENPAFEATGDLVSVPSMAIPFRPEYRIPLSLSRSVRRDLEAFNPNIVHIASPDRVSRKAVKWAKKQNLPVLCSVHTRFETYFRYYNMSFIEPVVEAWIRRLYRKCDALVAPSESFAQVLRQQRMNYDIDIWSRGVDREIFHPGRRDMEWRRGLGISDDTPVIGFLGRLVMEKGLDVFSDTIDQLKRRNVPHQVLVIGDGPARAWFESRIPDAKFAGFQIGADLGRAVASMDVFFNPSVTEAFGNVTLESMACGLPVVAAKATGSQSLVEDKVSGRLITPGAINQFADALQAYCVNTDLRAEHGNIGERRSLDYSWDAINQTVADTYLRLIRQRAARAIAAR
;
A
#
# COMPACT_ATOMS: atom_id res chain seq x y z
N MET A 1 -17.21 -6.97 -25.19
CA MET A 1 -17.13 -7.30 -23.76
C MET A 1 -16.74 -6.04 -23.03
N HIS A 2 -17.57 -5.60 -22.10
CA HIS A 2 -17.46 -4.39 -21.29
C HIS A 2 -17.24 -4.78 -19.82
N THR A 3 -16.94 -3.81 -18.96
CA THR A 3 -16.77 -4.06 -17.51
C THR A 3 -18.02 -4.67 -16.88
N SER A 4 -19.20 -4.29 -17.33
CA SER A 4 -20.49 -4.87 -16.89
C SER A 4 -20.64 -6.37 -17.19
N ASP A 5 -19.87 -6.94 -18.12
CA ASP A 5 -19.90 -8.37 -18.44
C ASP A 5 -19.01 -9.20 -17.49
N LEU A 6 -18.25 -8.54 -16.61
CA LEU A 6 -17.33 -9.20 -15.69
C LEU A 6 -18.09 -9.88 -14.54
N ARG A 7 -17.71 -11.12 -14.27
CA ARG A 7 -18.15 -11.91 -13.10
C ARG A 7 -16.90 -12.40 -12.40
N ILE A 8 -16.50 -11.70 -11.35
CA ILE A 8 -15.19 -11.85 -10.72
C ILE A 8 -15.33 -12.62 -9.41
N ALA A 9 -14.66 -13.76 -9.31
CA ALA A 9 -14.43 -14.43 -8.02
C ALA A 9 -13.10 -13.94 -7.43
N LEU A 10 -13.17 -13.09 -6.39
CA LEU A 10 -12.03 -12.53 -5.71
C LEU A 10 -11.73 -13.30 -4.42
N LEU A 11 -10.52 -13.85 -4.28
CA LEU A 11 -10.11 -14.57 -3.07
C LEU A 11 -9.02 -13.78 -2.33
N SER A 12 -9.25 -13.49 -1.06
CA SER A 12 -8.32 -12.73 -0.21
C SER A 12 -8.09 -13.43 1.13
N GLY A 13 -6.87 -13.42 1.63
CA GLY A 13 -6.55 -13.91 2.98
C GLY A 13 -6.99 -12.95 4.08
N ASN A 14 -7.14 -11.66 3.76
CA ASN A 14 -7.72 -10.61 4.60
C ASN A 14 -8.45 -9.62 3.71
N TYR A 15 -9.75 -9.41 3.94
CA TYR A 15 -10.54 -8.48 3.14
C TYR A 15 -10.98 -7.25 3.95
N ASN A 16 -11.43 -7.45 5.21
CA ASN A 16 -11.95 -6.35 6.04
C ASN A 16 -11.70 -6.51 7.55
N TYR A 17 -11.12 -7.63 8.00
CA TYR A 17 -10.97 -7.87 9.43
C TYR A 17 -9.73 -7.20 10.05
N VAL A 18 -8.73 -6.82 9.27
CA VAL A 18 -7.64 -5.92 9.67
C VAL A 18 -7.57 -4.77 8.67
N ARG A 19 -7.47 -3.54 9.15
CA ARG A 19 -7.35 -2.36 8.29
C ARG A 19 -5.89 -2.18 7.84
N ASP A 20 -5.64 -2.34 6.55
CA ASP A 20 -4.37 -2.02 5.90
C ASP A 20 -4.58 -1.46 4.49
N GLY A 21 -3.53 -0.92 3.88
CA GLY A 21 -3.63 -0.28 2.57
C GLY A 21 -3.99 -1.25 1.43
N ALA A 22 -3.65 -2.54 1.54
CA ALA A 22 -3.99 -3.54 0.53
C ALA A 22 -5.49 -3.87 0.56
N ASN A 23 -6.04 -4.05 1.77
CA ASN A 23 -7.45 -4.37 1.93
C ASN A 23 -8.36 -3.19 1.56
N GLN A 24 -7.96 -1.96 1.89
CA GLN A 24 -8.68 -0.77 1.47
C GLN A 24 -8.68 -0.63 -0.06
N ALA A 25 -7.54 -0.91 -0.72
CA ALA A 25 -7.47 -0.90 -2.18
C ALA A 25 -8.37 -1.97 -2.81
N LEU A 26 -8.41 -3.19 -2.25
CA LEU A 26 -9.30 -4.26 -2.72
C LEU A 26 -10.78 -3.86 -2.59
N ASN A 27 -11.18 -3.28 -1.45
CA ASN A 27 -12.56 -2.82 -1.25
C ASN A 27 -12.93 -1.68 -2.22
N ARG A 28 -12.01 -0.73 -2.47
CA ARG A 28 -12.21 0.34 -3.48
C ARG A 28 -12.31 -0.24 -4.90
N LEU A 29 -11.51 -1.25 -5.24
CA LEU A 29 -11.62 -1.95 -6.52
C LEU A 29 -12.99 -2.62 -6.68
N VAL A 30 -13.44 -3.35 -5.65
CA VAL A 30 -14.76 -4.00 -5.67
C VAL A 30 -15.87 -2.96 -5.82
N GLY A 31 -15.84 -1.88 -5.06
CA GLY A 31 -16.82 -0.78 -5.17
C GLY A 31 -16.85 -0.17 -6.56
N TYR A 32 -15.68 0.10 -7.15
CA TYR A 32 -15.56 0.58 -8.52
C TYR A 32 -16.17 -0.40 -9.53
N LEU A 33 -15.82 -1.68 -9.47
CA LEU A 33 -16.34 -2.70 -10.39
C LEU A 33 -17.85 -2.84 -10.31
N LEU A 34 -18.41 -2.81 -9.09
CA LEU A 34 -19.86 -2.83 -8.88
C LEU A 34 -20.53 -1.59 -9.46
N SER A 35 -19.96 -0.41 -9.30
CA SER A 35 -20.48 0.84 -9.91
C SER A 35 -20.45 0.82 -11.43
N GLN A 36 -19.55 0.05 -12.05
CA GLN A 36 -19.48 -0.18 -13.49
C GLN A 36 -20.38 -1.35 -13.96
N GLY A 37 -21.23 -1.89 -13.09
CA GLY A 37 -22.17 -2.96 -13.39
C GLY A 37 -21.60 -4.38 -13.41
N ALA A 38 -20.35 -4.57 -12.99
CA ALA A 38 -19.76 -5.90 -12.85
C ALA A 38 -20.37 -6.67 -11.66
N SER A 39 -20.35 -8.00 -11.72
CA SER A 39 -20.68 -8.87 -10.58
C SER A 39 -19.40 -9.30 -9.88
N VAL A 40 -19.27 -9.04 -8.59
CA VAL A 40 -18.10 -9.43 -7.80
C VAL A 40 -18.54 -10.21 -6.58
N ARG A 41 -17.91 -11.37 -6.36
CA ARG A 41 -18.07 -12.15 -5.13
C ARG A 41 -16.73 -12.37 -4.49
N VAL A 42 -16.62 -11.99 -3.22
CA VAL A 42 -15.39 -12.04 -2.44
C VAL A 42 -15.41 -13.26 -1.52
N TYR A 43 -14.32 -14.02 -1.50
CA TYR A 43 -14.11 -15.17 -0.63
C TYR A 43 -12.95 -14.88 0.31
N SER A 44 -13.23 -14.68 1.60
CA SER A 44 -12.22 -14.35 2.61
C SER A 44 -12.60 -14.90 3.99
N PRO A 45 -11.64 -15.14 4.87
CA PRO A 45 -11.94 -15.31 6.30
C PRO A 45 -12.75 -14.13 6.82
N THR A 46 -13.69 -14.41 7.71
CA THR A 46 -14.50 -13.41 8.40
C THR A 46 -14.28 -13.49 9.90
N VAL A 47 -14.55 -12.38 10.60
CA VAL A 47 -14.52 -12.27 12.05
C VAL A 47 -15.83 -11.64 12.52
N GLU A 48 -16.15 -11.80 13.79
CA GLU A 48 -17.37 -11.26 14.40
C GLU A 48 -17.37 -9.73 14.40
N ASN A 49 -16.21 -9.13 14.70
CA ASN A 49 -16.01 -7.66 14.72
C ASN A 49 -14.96 -7.26 13.68
N PRO A 50 -15.35 -7.00 12.44
CA PRO A 50 -14.41 -6.56 11.40
C PRO A 50 -13.94 -5.12 11.64
N ALA A 51 -12.77 -4.78 11.14
CA ALA A 51 -12.18 -3.44 11.26
C ALA A 51 -12.92 -2.37 10.43
N PHE A 52 -13.70 -2.81 9.43
CA PHE A 52 -14.58 -1.97 8.63
C PHE A 52 -15.56 -2.84 7.84
N GLU A 53 -16.64 -2.23 7.36
CA GLU A 53 -17.67 -2.90 6.58
C GLU A 53 -17.13 -3.37 5.23
N ALA A 54 -17.47 -4.61 4.84
CA ALA A 54 -17.03 -5.18 3.57
C ALA A 54 -17.79 -4.57 2.40
N THR A 55 -17.07 -4.21 1.34
CA THR A 55 -17.69 -3.79 0.08
C THR A 55 -18.05 -5.02 -0.75
N GLY A 56 -19.30 -5.11 -1.20
CA GLY A 56 -19.80 -6.20 -2.05
C GLY A 56 -20.16 -7.47 -1.30
N ASP A 57 -20.37 -8.55 -2.05
CA ASP A 57 -20.86 -9.84 -1.54
C ASP A 57 -19.69 -10.67 -0.98
N LEU A 58 -19.64 -10.81 0.35
CA LEU A 58 -18.57 -11.50 1.08
C LEU A 58 -19.00 -12.89 1.57
N VAL A 59 -18.36 -13.91 1.04
CA VAL A 59 -18.54 -15.32 1.44
C VAL A 59 -17.42 -15.74 2.38
N SER A 60 -17.79 -16.24 3.56
CA SER A 60 -16.84 -16.67 4.58
C SER A 60 -16.11 -17.95 4.18
N VAL A 61 -14.77 -17.92 4.31
CA VAL A 61 -13.91 -19.09 4.11
C VAL A 61 -13.45 -19.64 5.46
N PRO A 62 -13.49 -20.98 5.67
CA PRO A 62 -12.97 -21.58 6.89
C PRO A 62 -11.54 -21.19 7.19
N SER A 63 -11.29 -20.72 8.41
CA SER A 63 -9.98 -20.19 8.81
C SER A 63 -9.70 -20.47 10.28
N MET A 64 -8.43 -20.34 10.68
CA MET A 64 -7.99 -20.37 12.07
C MET A 64 -7.14 -19.12 12.37
N ALA A 65 -7.16 -18.68 13.64
CA ALA A 65 -6.27 -17.60 14.08
C ALA A 65 -4.81 -18.05 14.03
N ILE A 66 -3.91 -17.11 13.75
CA ILE A 66 -2.46 -17.38 13.81
C ILE A 66 -2.04 -17.41 15.29
N PRO A 67 -1.34 -18.45 15.76
CA PRO A 67 -0.77 -18.45 17.10
C PRO A 67 0.10 -17.19 17.32
N PHE A 68 -0.04 -16.55 18.49
CA PHE A 68 0.64 -15.30 18.87
C PHE A 68 0.27 -14.04 18.07
N ARG A 69 -0.55 -14.16 17.01
CA ARG A 69 -1.07 -13.06 16.18
C ARG A 69 -2.55 -13.30 15.86
N PRO A 70 -3.43 -13.33 16.89
CA PRO A 70 -4.85 -13.72 16.74
C PRO A 70 -5.66 -12.77 15.85
N GLU A 71 -5.14 -11.56 15.65
CA GLU A 71 -5.71 -10.58 14.72
C GLU A 71 -5.62 -11.02 13.25
N TYR A 72 -4.71 -11.96 12.92
CA TYR A 72 -4.60 -12.53 11.58
C TYR A 72 -5.15 -13.95 11.52
N ARG A 73 -5.72 -14.31 10.38
CA ARG A 73 -6.32 -15.63 10.14
C ARG A 73 -5.64 -16.34 8.98
N ILE A 74 -5.45 -17.66 9.12
CA ILE A 74 -4.98 -18.52 8.05
C ILE A 74 -6.18 -19.19 7.40
N PRO A 75 -6.47 -18.93 6.10
CA PRO A 75 -7.50 -19.66 5.38
C PRO A 75 -7.09 -21.12 5.19
N LEU A 76 -7.95 -22.04 5.60
CA LEU A 76 -7.61 -23.47 5.68
C LEU A 76 -7.83 -24.20 4.34
N SER A 77 -9.00 -24.03 3.75
CA SER A 77 -9.36 -24.73 2.54
C SER A 77 -10.53 -24.11 1.78
N LEU A 78 -10.58 -24.38 0.49
CA LEU A 78 -11.80 -24.22 -0.30
C LEU A 78 -12.75 -25.38 0.05
N SER A 79 -13.64 -25.14 1.04
CA SER A 79 -14.59 -26.15 1.52
C SER A 79 -15.57 -26.55 0.41
N ARG A 80 -16.31 -27.65 0.62
CA ARG A 80 -17.32 -28.09 -0.36
C ARG A 80 -18.43 -27.03 -0.55
N SER A 81 -18.82 -26.34 0.52
CA SER A 81 -19.82 -25.27 0.46
C SER A 81 -19.32 -24.06 -0.34
N VAL A 82 -18.14 -23.57 -0.02
CA VAL A 82 -17.50 -22.45 -0.75
C VAL A 82 -17.28 -22.80 -2.21
N ARG A 83 -16.90 -24.03 -2.51
CA ARG A 83 -16.73 -24.49 -3.89
C ARG A 83 -18.05 -24.56 -4.65
N ARG A 84 -19.15 -25.03 -4.04
CA ARG A 84 -20.48 -25.02 -4.65
C ARG A 84 -20.97 -23.60 -4.92
N ASP A 85 -20.75 -22.69 -3.99
CA ASP A 85 -21.06 -21.28 -4.16
C ASP A 85 -20.27 -20.66 -5.33
N LEU A 86 -18.96 -20.92 -5.41
CA LEU A 86 -18.11 -20.49 -6.51
C LEU A 86 -18.58 -21.04 -7.87
N GLU A 87 -18.98 -22.32 -7.93
CA GLU A 87 -19.53 -22.95 -9.13
C GLU A 87 -20.89 -22.36 -9.50
N ALA A 88 -21.77 -22.09 -8.53
CA ALA A 88 -23.07 -21.46 -8.75
C ALA A 88 -22.94 -19.99 -9.19
N PHE A 89 -21.97 -19.24 -8.65
CA PHE A 89 -21.67 -17.89 -9.09
C PHE A 89 -21.20 -17.85 -10.54
N ASN A 90 -20.60 -18.93 -11.04
CA ASN A 90 -20.14 -19.08 -12.42
C ASN A 90 -19.29 -17.91 -12.92
N PRO A 91 -18.12 -17.61 -12.30
CA PRO A 91 -17.28 -16.48 -12.67
C PRO A 91 -16.69 -16.66 -14.07
N ASN A 92 -16.34 -15.56 -14.73
CA ASN A 92 -15.56 -15.57 -15.98
C ASN A 92 -14.07 -15.23 -15.77
N ILE A 93 -13.69 -14.84 -14.54
CA ILE A 93 -12.32 -14.64 -14.11
C ILE A 93 -12.16 -14.89 -12.61
N VAL A 94 -10.99 -15.38 -12.21
CA VAL A 94 -10.61 -15.55 -10.81
C VAL A 94 -9.50 -14.55 -10.47
N HIS A 95 -9.66 -13.80 -9.39
CA HIS A 95 -8.65 -12.90 -8.85
C HIS A 95 -8.19 -13.40 -7.48
N ILE A 96 -6.90 -13.65 -7.30
CA ILE A 96 -6.32 -13.99 -6.00
C ILE A 96 -5.49 -12.83 -5.47
N ALA A 97 -5.69 -12.45 -4.20
CA ALA A 97 -5.00 -11.32 -3.56
C ALA A 97 -4.03 -11.74 -2.44
N SER A 98 -3.84 -13.05 -2.24
CA SER A 98 -2.90 -13.58 -1.25
C SER A 98 -2.32 -14.93 -1.69
N PRO A 99 -1.03 -15.21 -1.40
CA PRO A 99 -0.40 -16.49 -1.74
C PRO A 99 -0.66 -17.54 -0.65
N ASP A 100 -1.92 -17.96 -0.47
CA ASP A 100 -2.32 -18.93 0.54
C ASP A 100 -2.81 -20.26 -0.04
N ARG A 101 -3.23 -21.18 0.85
CA ARG A 101 -3.73 -22.50 0.46
C ARG A 101 -5.04 -22.46 -0.32
N VAL A 102 -5.93 -21.51 0.01
CA VAL A 102 -7.22 -21.34 -0.65
C VAL A 102 -6.99 -20.81 -2.07
N SER A 103 -6.15 -19.78 -2.22
CA SER A 103 -5.74 -19.22 -3.50
C SER A 103 -5.12 -20.29 -4.41
N ARG A 104 -4.24 -21.17 -3.89
CA ARG A 104 -3.68 -22.29 -4.68
C ARG A 104 -4.75 -23.27 -5.16
N LYS A 105 -5.75 -23.56 -4.32
CA LYS A 105 -6.87 -24.46 -4.72
C LYS A 105 -7.77 -23.77 -5.74
N ALA A 106 -8.04 -22.47 -5.58
CA ALA A 106 -8.81 -21.67 -6.53
C ALA A 106 -8.14 -21.59 -7.91
N VAL A 107 -6.82 -21.34 -7.95
CA VAL A 107 -6.04 -21.37 -9.21
C VAL A 107 -6.14 -22.75 -9.88
N LYS A 108 -6.01 -23.83 -9.12
CA LYS A 108 -6.17 -25.19 -9.67
C LYS A 108 -7.56 -25.45 -10.21
N TRP A 109 -8.59 -24.95 -9.51
CA TRP A 109 -9.98 -25.06 -9.94
C TRP A 109 -10.23 -24.23 -11.21
N ALA A 110 -9.81 -22.94 -11.22
CA ALA A 110 -9.96 -22.06 -12.37
C ALA A 110 -9.34 -22.65 -13.65
N LYS A 111 -8.13 -23.22 -13.55
CA LYS A 111 -7.47 -23.89 -14.68
C LYS A 111 -8.26 -25.09 -15.20
N LYS A 112 -8.92 -25.87 -14.33
CA LYS A 112 -9.79 -26.97 -14.75
C LYS A 112 -11.04 -26.48 -15.47
N GLN A 113 -11.55 -25.30 -15.10
CA GLN A 113 -12.68 -24.64 -15.74
C GLN A 113 -12.29 -23.79 -16.96
N ASN A 114 -11.02 -23.82 -17.34
CA ASN A 114 -10.45 -22.98 -18.41
C ASN A 114 -10.66 -21.47 -18.19
N LEU A 115 -10.70 -21.01 -16.91
CA LEU A 115 -10.86 -19.61 -16.55
C LEU A 115 -9.50 -18.91 -16.43
N PRO A 116 -9.37 -17.64 -16.84
CA PRO A 116 -8.18 -16.83 -16.58
C PRO A 116 -8.04 -16.52 -15.09
N VAL A 117 -6.80 -16.35 -14.64
CA VAL A 117 -6.45 -16.03 -13.26
C VAL A 117 -5.57 -14.79 -13.22
N LEU A 118 -6.02 -13.75 -12.52
CA LEU A 118 -5.22 -12.60 -12.13
C LEU A 118 -4.75 -12.78 -10.68
N CYS A 119 -3.55 -12.31 -10.37
CA CYS A 119 -3.09 -12.21 -8.98
C CYS A 119 -2.63 -10.79 -8.67
N SER A 120 -3.14 -10.20 -7.61
CA SER A 120 -2.61 -8.94 -7.08
C SER A 120 -1.54 -9.20 -6.02
N VAL A 121 -0.39 -8.54 -6.20
CA VAL A 121 0.75 -8.67 -5.30
C VAL A 121 0.93 -7.36 -4.55
N HIS A 122 0.62 -7.35 -3.25
CA HIS A 122 0.64 -6.13 -2.43
C HIS A 122 1.86 -6.07 -1.51
N THR A 123 2.45 -7.23 -1.22
CA THR A 123 3.46 -7.39 -0.17
C THR A 123 4.48 -8.44 -0.58
N ARG A 124 5.71 -8.20 -0.22
CA ARG A 124 6.80 -9.17 -0.35
C ARG A 124 6.83 -10.08 0.88
N PHE A 125 5.97 -11.09 0.90
CA PHE A 125 5.83 -12.00 2.05
C PHE A 125 7.12 -12.73 2.40
N GLU A 126 7.97 -13.02 1.42
CA GLU A 126 9.25 -13.69 1.63
C GLU A 126 10.22 -12.86 2.50
N THR A 127 10.12 -11.53 2.48
CA THR A 127 11.02 -10.66 3.24
C THR A 127 10.67 -10.53 4.71
N TYR A 128 9.47 -10.92 5.12
CA TYR A 128 9.07 -10.85 6.54
C TYR A 128 9.95 -11.71 7.45
N PHE A 129 10.48 -12.82 6.95
CA PHE A 129 11.34 -13.73 7.72
C PHE A 129 12.65 -13.08 8.16
N ARG A 130 13.10 -12.01 7.50
CA ARG A 130 14.30 -11.24 7.90
C ARG A 130 14.14 -10.60 9.27
N TYR A 131 12.93 -10.12 9.60
CA TYR A 131 12.63 -9.46 10.87
C TYR A 131 12.56 -10.42 12.06
N TYR A 132 12.47 -11.73 11.79
CA TYR A 132 12.43 -12.78 12.80
C TYR A 132 13.73 -13.62 12.86
N ASN A 133 14.82 -13.12 12.28
CA ASN A 133 16.10 -13.84 12.15
C ASN A 133 15.97 -15.22 11.45
N MET A 134 14.98 -15.36 10.57
CA MET A 134 14.68 -16.59 9.81
C MET A 134 14.94 -16.43 8.31
N SER A 135 15.92 -15.62 7.92
CA SER A 135 16.26 -15.34 6.51
C SER A 135 16.60 -16.58 5.68
N PHE A 136 17.05 -17.65 6.32
CA PHE A 136 17.35 -18.94 5.66
C PHE A 136 16.10 -19.60 5.04
N ILE A 137 14.90 -19.27 5.48
CA ILE A 137 13.63 -19.79 4.94
C ILE A 137 13.20 -19.00 3.69
N GLU A 138 13.69 -17.78 3.51
CA GLU A 138 13.29 -16.87 2.42
C GLU A 138 13.35 -17.53 1.03
N PRO A 139 14.42 -18.25 0.62
CA PRO A 139 14.48 -18.87 -0.71
C PRO A 139 13.40 -19.95 -0.93
N VAL A 140 13.04 -20.68 0.13
CA VAL A 140 12.01 -21.72 0.07
C VAL A 140 10.63 -21.09 -0.12
N VAL A 141 10.33 -20.05 0.65
CA VAL A 141 9.07 -19.29 0.56
C VAL A 141 8.97 -18.59 -0.80
N GLU A 142 10.05 -17.97 -1.27
CA GLU A 142 10.12 -17.35 -2.59
C GLU A 142 9.84 -18.39 -3.70
N ALA A 143 10.45 -19.56 -3.65
CA ALA A 143 10.22 -20.63 -4.63
C ALA A 143 8.77 -21.12 -4.60
N TRP A 144 8.15 -21.17 -3.41
CA TRP A 144 6.75 -21.57 -3.25
C TRP A 144 5.79 -20.51 -3.83
N ILE A 145 6.02 -19.23 -3.54
CA ILE A 145 5.27 -18.10 -4.10
C ILE A 145 5.43 -18.04 -5.61
N ARG A 146 6.65 -18.17 -6.13
CA ARG A 146 6.97 -18.21 -7.56
C ARG A 146 6.19 -19.30 -8.28
N ARG A 147 6.08 -20.50 -7.69
CA ARG A 147 5.30 -21.60 -8.27
C ARG A 147 3.81 -21.29 -8.37
N LEU A 148 3.27 -20.48 -7.45
CA LEU A 148 1.89 -20.02 -7.52
C LEU A 148 1.71 -18.93 -8.59
N TYR A 149 2.53 -17.88 -8.54
CA TYR A 149 2.42 -16.71 -9.42
C TYR A 149 2.64 -17.05 -10.89
N ARG A 150 3.52 -17.99 -11.21
CA ARG A 150 3.70 -18.54 -12.57
C ARG A 150 2.48 -19.28 -13.10
N LYS A 151 1.56 -19.69 -12.26
CA LYS A 151 0.30 -20.32 -12.68
C LYS A 151 -0.80 -19.30 -12.95
N CYS A 152 -0.63 -18.07 -12.55
CA CYS A 152 -1.54 -16.98 -12.89
C CYS A 152 -1.26 -16.50 -14.33
N ASP A 153 -2.30 -16.08 -15.03
CA ASP A 153 -2.18 -15.60 -16.41
C ASP A 153 -1.52 -14.21 -16.45
N ALA A 154 -1.75 -13.37 -15.42
CA ALA A 154 -1.04 -12.12 -15.20
C ALA A 154 -0.96 -11.80 -13.70
N LEU A 155 -0.08 -10.84 -13.34
CA LEU A 155 -0.06 -10.20 -12.04
C LEU A 155 -0.45 -8.73 -12.16
N VAL A 156 -0.88 -8.12 -11.05
CA VAL A 156 -0.89 -6.67 -10.88
C VAL A 156 -0.03 -6.30 -9.68
N ALA A 157 0.80 -5.28 -9.84
CA ALA A 157 1.75 -4.81 -8.84
C ALA A 157 1.53 -3.32 -8.53
N PRO A 158 1.82 -2.85 -7.30
CA PRO A 158 1.51 -1.48 -6.88
C PRO A 158 2.40 -0.41 -7.54
N SER A 159 3.54 -0.77 -8.09
CA SER A 159 4.45 0.17 -8.73
C SER A 159 5.35 -0.53 -9.74
N GLU A 160 5.89 0.23 -10.70
CA GLU A 160 6.81 -0.32 -11.70
C GLU A 160 8.11 -0.86 -11.05
N SER A 161 8.66 -0.16 -10.06
CA SER A 161 9.83 -0.63 -9.32
C SER A 161 9.58 -1.97 -8.62
N PHE A 162 8.36 -2.16 -8.07
CA PHE A 162 7.96 -3.44 -7.49
C PHE A 162 7.76 -4.52 -8.57
N ALA A 163 7.15 -4.17 -9.71
CA ALA A 163 6.98 -5.08 -10.84
C ALA A 163 8.33 -5.56 -11.39
N GLN A 164 9.34 -4.67 -11.45
CA GLN A 164 10.71 -5.04 -11.84
C GLN A 164 11.32 -6.08 -10.91
N VAL A 165 11.15 -5.93 -9.59
CA VAL A 165 11.59 -6.93 -8.61
C VAL A 165 10.92 -8.28 -8.87
N LEU A 166 9.61 -8.31 -9.12
CA LEU A 166 8.89 -9.55 -9.43
C LEU A 166 9.38 -10.21 -10.73
N ARG A 167 9.68 -9.41 -11.78
CA ARG A 167 10.26 -9.91 -13.04
C ARG A 167 11.67 -10.48 -12.83
N GLN A 168 12.53 -9.79 -12.07
CA GLN A 168 13.89 -10.24 -11.71
C GLN A 168 13.85 -11.56 -10.92
N GLN A 169 12.91 -11.69 -10.00
CA GLN A 169 12.66 -12.93 -9.25
C GLN A 169 11.95 -14.01 -10.09
N ARG A 170 11.68 -13.75 -11.36
CA ARG A 170 10.99 -14.66 -12.28
C ARG A 170 9.64 -15.14 -11.75
N MET A 171 8.91 -14.26 -11.06
CA MET A 171 7.58 -14.56 -10.50
C MET A 171 6.53 -14.68 -11.60
N ASN A 172 6.48 -13.70 -12.50
CA ASN A 172 5.71 -13.66 -13.75
C ASN A 172 6.31 -12.59 -14.66
N TYR A 173 5.97 -12.58 -15.95
CA TYR A 173 6.42 -11.57 -16.91
C TYR A 173 5.28 -10.69 -17.41
N ASP A 174 4.03 -11.16 -17.37
CA ASP A 174 2.82 -10.36 -17.64
C ASP A 174 2.39 -9.68 -16.34
N ILE A 175 2.83 -8.44 -16.15
CA ILE A 175 2.59 -7.66 -14.93
C ILE A 175 2.14 -6.27 -15.32
N ASP A 176 0.87 -5.95 -15.01
CA ASP A 176 0.30 -4.62 -15.11
C ASP A 176 0.46 -3.85 -13.79
N ILE A 177 0.37 -2.52 -13.84
CA ILE A 177 0.50 -1.68 -12.66
C ILE A 177 -0.89 -1.34 -12.13
N TRP A 178 -1.13 -1.75 -10.89
CA TRP A 178 -2.26 -1.35 -10.08
C TRP A 178 -1.76 -0.56 -8.88
N SER A 179 -1.54 0.72 -9.08
CA SER A 179 -1.03 1.65 -8.06
C SER A 179 -2.07 1.93 -6.96
N ARG A 180 -1.88 3.00 -6.21
CA ARG A 180 -2.85 3.47 -5.21
C ARG A 180 -3.28 4.87 -5.58
N GLY A 181 -4.55 5.14 -5.39
CA GLY A 181 -5.09 6.49 -5.51
C GLY A 181 -4.97 7.27 -4.21
N VAL A 182 -5.13 8.56 -4.31
CA VAL A 182 -5.27 9.47 -3.17
C VAL A 182 -6.66 10.09 -3.17
N ASP A 183 -7.20 10.28 -1.98
CA ASP A 183 -8.47 10.96 -1.76
C ASP A 183 -8.23 12.46 -1.68
N ARG A 184 -8.57 13.17 -2.77
CA ARG A 184 -8.32 14.62 -2.90
C ARG A 184 -9.30 15.48 -2.09
N GLU A 185 -10.38 14.91 -1.58
CA GLU A 185 -11.26 15.60 -0.63
C GLU A 185 -10.63 15.65 0.77
N ILE A 186 -9.83 14.65 1.11
CA ILE A 186 -9.11 14.53 2.39
C ILE A 186 -7.75 15.20 2.29
N PHE A 187 -6.97 14.89 1.25
CA PHE A 187 -5.57 15.32 1.13
C PHE A 187 -5.40 16.39 0.06
N HIS A 188 -5.29 17.63 0.48
CA HIS A 188 -5.00 18.80 -0.38
C HIS A 188 -4.40 19.94 0.45
N PRO A 189 -3.66 20.90 -0.14
CA PRO A 189 -2.97 21.98 0.60
C PRO A 189 -3.92 22.85 1.41
N GLY A 190 -5.16 23.05 0.95
CA GLY A 190 -6.18 23.85 1.62
C GLY A 190 -6.67 23.30 2.96
N ARG A 191 -6.23 22.09 3.37
CA ARG A 191 -6.48 21.52 4.70
C ARG A 191 -5.49 22.01 5.75
N ARG A 192 -4.46 22.80 5.37
CA ARG A 192 -3.49 23.36 6.33
C ARG A 192 -4.20 24.21 7.35
N ASP A 193 -3.91 23.96 8.63
CA ASP A 193 -4.56 24.61 9.76
C ASP A 193 -3.49 25.14 10.75
N MET A 194 -3.27 26.44 10.72
CA MET A 194 -2.29 27.11 11.58
C MET A 194 -2.76 27.23 13.02
N GLU A 195 -4.08 27.33 13.27
CA GLU A 195 -4.63 27.33 14.60
C GLU A 195 -4.44 26.01 15.30
N TRP A 196 -4.71 24.90 14.58
CA TRP A 196 -4.42 23.55 15.07
C TRP A 196 -2.94 23.36 15.40
N ARG A 197 -2.02 23.89 14.56
CA ARG A 197 -0.56 23.86 14.85
C ARG A 197 -0.24 24.57 16.15
N ARG A 198 -0.76 25.80 16.34
CA ARG A 198 -0.56 26.60 17.59
C ARG A 198 -1.11 25.85 18.80
N GLY A 199 -2.25 25.14 18.65
CA GLY A 199 -2.82 24.29 19.70
C GLY A 199 -1.90 23.16 20.14
N LEU A 200 -0.99 22.69 19.25
CA LEU A 200 0.08 21.72 19.57
C LEU A 200 1.34 22.41 20.15
N GLY A 201 1.35 23.71 20.30
CA GLY A 201 2.52 24.48 20.74
C GLY A 201 3.60 24.60 19.65
N ILE A 202 3.21 24.63 18.38
CA ILE A 202 4.12 24.81 17.23
C ILE A 202 4.00 26.26 16.76
N SER A 203 5.13 26.96 16.72
CA SER A 203 5.20 28.34 16.20
C SER A 203 4.97 28.37 14.68
N ASP A 204 4.38 29.45 14.19
CA ASP A 204 4.09 29.67 12.78
C ASP A 204 5.35 29.67 11.90
N ASP A 205 6.44 30.24 12.43
CA ASP A 205 7.71 30.43 11.73
C ASP A 205 8.63 29.17 11.78
N THR A 206 8.26 28.17 12.58
CA THR A 206 9.10 26.96 12.74
C THR A 206 8.73 25.93 11.71
N PRO A 207 9.65 25.48 10.82
CA PRO A 207 9.39 24.41 9.88
C PRO A 207 9.05 23.10 10.59
N VAL A 208 8.04 22.38 10.08
CA VAL A 208 7.56 21.12 10.66
C VAL A 208 7.97 19.95 9.80
N ILE A 209 8.84 19.09 10.35
CA ILE A 209 9.20 17.80 9.77
C ILE A 209 8.17 16.77 10.23
N GLY A 210 7.46 16.14 9.29
CA GLY A 210 6.38 15.22 9.58
C GLY A 210 6.77 13.75 9.41
N PHE A 211 6.27 12.91 10.30
CA PHE A 211 6.16 11.46 10.15
C PHE A 211 4.69 11.06 10.09
N LEU A 212 4.34 10.17 9.18
CA LEU A 212 2.99 9.60 9.07
C LEU A 212 3.09 8.08 8.92
N GLY A 213 2.42 7.33 9.79
CA GLY A 213 2.32 5.89 9.67
C GLY A 213 2.20 5.14 10.98
N ARG A 214 2.11 3.81 10.88
CA ARG A 214 2.13 2.95 12.05
C ARG A 214 3.51 3.02 12.72
N LEU A 215 3.52 3.20 14.03
CA LEU A 215 4.77 3.28 14.81
C LEU A 215 5.33 1.88 15.10
N VAL A 216 6.11 1.37 14.14
CA VAL A 216 6.82 0.08 14.17
C VAL A 216 8.23 0.26 13.61
N MET A 217 9.20 -0.50 14.12
CA MET A 217 10.62 -0.30 13.78
C MET A 217 10.92 -0.44 12.28
N GLU A 218 10.19 -1.31 11.58
CA GLU A 218 10.33 -1.51 10.13
C GLU A 218 9.98 -0.26 9.28
N LYS A 219 9.43 0.79 9.89
CA LYS A 219 9.20 2.10 9.25
C LYS A 219 10.41 3.04 9.36
N GLY A 220 11.54 2.56 9.90
CA GLY A 220 12.80 3.30 10.00
C GLY A 220 12.76 4.39 11.07
N LEU A 221 12.07 4.13 12.20
CA LEU A 221 11.97 5.08 13.31
C LEU A 221 13.34 5.40 13.92
N ASP A 222 14.28 4.46 13.88
CA ASP A 222 15.68 4.63 14.25
C ASP A 222 16.39 5.62 13.34
N VAL A 223 16.32 5.41 12.02
CA VAL A 223 16.89 6.32 11.01
C VAL A 223 16.26 7.72 11.12
N PHE A 224 14.94 7.78 11.37
CA PHE A 224 14.25 9.04 11.61
C PHE A 224 14.85 9.78 12.82
N SER A 225 14.91 9.11 13.98
CA SER A 225 15.44 9.69 15.22
C SER A 225 16.89 10.16 15.07
N ASP A 226 17.75 9.32 14.49
CA ASP A 226 19.18 9.62 14.30
C ASP A 226 19.35 10.84 13.36
N THR A 227 18.48 10.97 12.35
CA THR A 227 18.47 12.14 11.45
C THR A 227 18.04 13.41 12.18
N ILE A 228 17.03 13.36 13.04
CA ILE A 228 16.61 14.49 13.86
C ILE A 228 17.73 14.92 14.84
N ASP A 229 18.44 13.95 15.44
CA ASP A 229 19.61 14.23 16.28
C ASP A 229 20.71 14.98 15.49
N GLN A 230 20.92 14.63 14.21
CA GLN A 230 21.87 15.37 13.36
C GLN A 230 21.41 16.81 13.10
N LEU A 231 20.13 17.07 12.84
CA LEU A 231 19.61 18.41 12.66
C LEU A 231 19.76 19.25 13.94
N LYS A 232 19.52 18.67 15.11
CA LYS A 232 19.75 19.32 16.41
C LYS A 232 21.22 19.69 16.61
N ARG A 233 22.18 18.80 16.32
CA ARG A 233 23.63 19.08 16.38
C ARG A 233 24.05 20.20 15.46
N ARG A 234 23.38 20.38 14.32
CA ARG A 234 23.61 21.44 13.34
C ARG A 234 22.87 22.73 13.69
N ASN A 235 22.12 22.78 14.80
CA ASN A 235 21.28 23.90 15.21
C ASN A 235 20.29 24.34 14.11
N VAL A 236 19.73 23.39 13.33
CA VAL A 236 18.69 23.67 12.34
C VAL A 236 17.36 23.88 13.06
N PRO A 237 16.70 25.05 12.95
CA PRO A 237 15.38 25.25 13.53
C PRO A 237 14.34 24.32 12.91
N HIS A 238 13.67 23.50 13.70
CA HIS A 238 12.60 22.63 13.25
C HIS A 238 11.75 22.15 14.42
N GLN A 239 10.52 21.72 14.11
CA GLN A 239 9.65 20.97 14.99
C GLN A 239 9.31 19.63 14.34
N VAL A 240 9.17 18.58 15.11
CA VAL A 240 8.73 17.26 14.60
C VAL A 240 7.26 17.05 14.94
N LEU A 241 6.47 16.62 13.95
CA LEU A 241 5.08 16.21 14.09
C LEU A 241 4.94 14.74 13.69
N VAL A 242 4.46 13.91 14.61
CA VAL A 242 4.24 12.48 14.41
C VAL A 242 2.76 12.18 14.36
N ILE A 243 2.28 11.62 13.24
CA ILE A 243 0.90 11.19 13.06
C ILE A 243 0.86 9.67 12.96
N GLY A 244 0.11 9.04 13.85
CA GLY A 244 -0.05 7.60 13.92
C GLY A 244 0.15 7.04 15.31
N ASP A 245 0.02 5.72 15.42
CA ASP A 245 0.20 4.98 16.66
C ASP A 245 0.78 3.58 16.37
N GLY A 246 1.28 2.90 17.41
CA GLY A 246 1.80 1.55 17.28
C GLY A 246 2.66 1.10 18.44
N PRO A 247 3.10 -0.16 18.45
CA PRO A 247 3.83 -0.77 19.56
C PRO A 247 5.18 -0.10 19.87
N ALA A 248 5.78 0.61 18.90
CA ALA A 248 7.06 1.31 19.10
C ALA A 248 6.88 2.77 19.58
N ARG A 249 5.65 3.20 19.91
CA ARG A 249 5.37 4.59 20.32
C ARG A 249 6.23 5.05 21.48
N ALA A 250 6.23 4.30 22.58
CA ALA A 250 6.98 4.67 23.77
C ALA A 250 8.50 4.79 23.51
N TRP A 251 9.05 3.88 22.69
CA TRP A 251 10.42 3.96 22.24
C TRP A 251 10.67 5.23 21.42
N PHE A 252 9.78 5.53 20.45
CA PHE A 252 9.94 6.69 19.58
C PHE A 252 9.82 8.01 20.35
N GLU A 253 8.87 8.12 21.29
CA GLU A 253 8.76 9.27 22.21
C GLU A 253 10.04 9.49 23.04
N SER A 254 10.66 8.41 23.54
CA SER A 254 11.92 8.50 24.28
C SER A 254 13.10 9.01 23.44
N ARG A 255 13.09 8.71 22.13
CA ARG A 255 14.16 9.11 21.19
C ARG A 255 14.02 10.57 20.71
N ILE A 256 12.79 11.07 20.60
CA ILE A 256 12.49 12.42 20.11
C ILE A 256 11.51 13.16 21.07
N PRO A 257 11.91 13.42 22.31
CA PRO A 257 10.99 13.90 23.37
C PRO A 257 10.36 15.28 23.07
N ASP A 258 10.98 16.10 22.22
CA ASP A 258 10.44 17.40 21.82
C ASP A 258 9.40 17.30 20.70
N ALA A 259 9.17 16.12 20.12
CA ALA A 259 8.21 15.95 19.05
C ALA A 259 6.76 16.07 19.54
N LYS A 260 5.88 16.51 18.64
CA LYS A 260 4.43 16.56 18.88
C LYS A 260 3.79 15.30 18.31
N PHE A 261 3.18 14.49 19.18
CA PHE A 261 2.50 13.25 18.79
C PHE A 261 1.00 13.50 18.71
N ALA A 262 0.45 13.61 17.49
CA ALA A 262 -0.96 13.82 17.25
C ALA A 262 -1.81 12.54 17.39
N GLY A 263 -1.16 11.37 17.58
CA GLY A 263 -1.84 10.08 17.65
C GLY A 263 -2.43 9.63 16.33
N PHE A 264 -3.32 8.63 16.40
CA PHE A 264 -4.00 8.09 15.23
C PHE A 264 -5.08 9.07 14.74
N GLN A 265 -5.03 9.43 13.45
CA GLN A 265 -5.96 10.37 12.80
C GLN A 265 -6.65 9.68 11.62
N ILE A 266 -7.87 10.11 11.28
CA ILE A 266 -8.65 9.59 10.14
C ILE A 266 -9.40 10.72 9.41
N GLY A 267 -9.76 10.49 8.16
CA GLY A 267 -10.61 11.41 7.37
C GLY A 267 -10.06 12.83 7.33
N ALA A 268 -10.93 13.82 7.56
CA ALA A 268 -10.58 15.23 7.49
C ALA A 268 -9.49 15.64 8.51
N ASP A 269 -9.48 15.04 9.69
CA ASP A 269 -8.48 15.31 10.72
C ASP A 269 -7.09 14.83 10.30
N LEU A 270 -7.03 13.68 9.61
CA LEU A 270 -5.78 13.19 9.02
C LEU A 270 -5.29 14.15 7.93
N GLY A 271 -6.18 14.55 7.01
CA GLY A 271 -5.84 15.54 5.97
C GLY A 271 -5.33 16.86 6.53
N ARG A 272 -6.00 17.39 7.57
CA ARG A 272 -5.57 18.59 8.31
C ARG A 272 -4.17 18.42 8.91
N ALA A 273 -3.94 17.31 9.61
CA ALA A 273 -2.67 17.06 10.27
C ALA A 273 -1.51 16.93 9.27
N VAL A 274 -1.72 16.22 8.14
CA VAL A 274 -0.72 16.07 7.07
C VAL A 274 -0.45 17.43 6.40
N ALA A 275 -1.49 18.17 5.97
CA ALA A 275 -1.32 19.46 5.31
C ALA A 275 -0.69 20.52 6.22
N SER A 276 -0.72 20.32 7.54
CA SER A 276 -0.10 21.21 8.52
C SER A 276 1.40 20.96 8.77
N MET A 277 2.01 20.01 8.08
CA MET A 277 3.46 19.84 7.99
C MET A 277 4.08 20.82 6.98
N ASP A 278 5.42 20.86 6.92
CA ASP A 278 6.19 21.64 5.94
C ASP A 278 7.07 20.75 5.05
N VAL A 279 7.51 19.61 5.55
CA VAL A 279 8.23 18.58 4.81
C VAL A 279 7.87 17.20 5.36
N PHE A 280 7.65 16.24 4.47
CA PHE A 280 7.39 14.85 4.87
C PHE A 280 8.68 14.05 4.83
N PHE A 281 9.01 13.34 5.92
CA PHE A 281 10.18 12.48 6.03
C PHE A 281 9.80 11.02 6.16
N ASN A 282 10.16 10.19 5.18
CA ASN A 282 9.89 8.76 5.14
C ASN A 282 11.17 7.93 4.92
N PRO A 283 11.86 7.52 5.99
CA PRO A 283 13.07 6.69 5.89
C PRO A 283 12.76 5.20 5.65
N SER A 284 11.49 4.79 5.55
CA SER A 284 11.07 3.39 5.37
C SER A 284 11.61 2.79 4.07
N VAL A 285 12.12 1.57 4.15
CA VAL A 285 12.58 0.77 2.99
C VAL A 285 11.61 -0.36 2.61
N THR A 286 10.51 -0.51 3.36
CA THR A 286 9.59 -1.65 3.23
C THR A 286 8.33 -1.34 2.43
N GLU A 287 8.17 -0.10 1.98
CA GLU A 287 6.98 0.32 1.25
C GLU A 287 6.91 -0.33 -0.15
N ALA A 288 5.81 -1.00 -0.43
CA ALA A 288 5.55 -1.53 -1.78
C ALA A 288 5.09 -0.43 -2.75
N PHE A 289 4.38 0.59 -2.25
CA PHE A 289 3.92 1.75 -3.01
C PHE A 289 4.23 3.07 -2.28
N GLY A 290 3.82 3.22 -1.01
CA GLY A 290 4.02 4.43 -0.21
C GLY A 290 2.79 5.35 -0.19
N ASN A 291 1.64 4.84 0.27
CA ASN A 291 0.41 5.63 0.37
C ASN A 291 0.63 6.94 1.10
N VAL A 292 1.32 6.90 2.25
CA VAL A 292 1.61 8.09 3.07
C VAL A 292 2.47 9.12 2.33
N THR A 293 3.36 8.67 1.44
CA THR A 293 4.14 9.55 0.57
C THR A 293 3.23 10.25 -0.44
N LEU A 294 2.32 9.51 -1.09
CA LEU A 294 1.35 10.08 -2.03
C LEU A 294 0.38 11.04 -1.35
N GLU A 295 -0.12 10.71 -0.15
CA GLU A 295 -0.98 11.55 0.68
C GLU A 295 -0.29 12.87 1.05
N SER A 296 1.00 12.81 1.40
CA SER A 296 1.81 14.00 1.70
C SER A 296 2.07 14.84 0.45
N MET A 297 2.39 14.24 -0.69
CA MET A 297 2.51 14.93 -1.98
C MET A 297 1.19 15.64 -2.35
N ALA A 298 0.05 14.97 -2.15
CA ALA A 298 -1.27 15.54 -2.42
C ALA A 298 -1.60 16.75 -1.53
N CYS A 299 -0.97 16.84 -0.35
CA CYS A 299 -1.03 18.03 0.52
C CYS A 299 0.00 19.12 0.17
N GLY A 300 0.73 18.99 -0.95
CA GLY A 300 1.71 19.97 -1.39
C GLY A 300 3.03 19.95 -0.60
N LEU A 301 3.35 18.83 0.04
CA LEU A 301 4.59 18.71 0.82
C LEU A 301 5.73 18.15 -0.04
N PRO A 302 6.93 18.73 0.00
CA PRO A 302 8.12 18.09 -0.51
C PRO A 302 8.43 16.86 0.34
N VAL A 303 8.93 15.80 -0.29
CA VAL A 303 9.19 14.52 0.37
C VAL A 303 10.69 14.27 0.45
N VAL A 304 11.19 13.92 1.64
CA VAL A 304 12.50 13.31 1.83
C VAL A 304 12.29 11.84 2.15
N ALA A 305 12.72 10.94 1.28
CA ALA A 305 12.46 9.52 1.45
C ALA A 305 13.68 8.64 1.17
N ALA A 306 13.70 7.45 1.77
CA ALA A 306 14.66 6.43 1.38
C ALA A 306 14.44 6.01 -0.08
N LYS A 307 15.54 5.83 -0.84
CA LYS A 307 15.51 5.31 -2.21
C LYS A 307 15.14 3.82 -2.19
N ALA A 308 13.86 3.54 -2.03
CA ALA A 308 13.27 2.20 -1.94
C ALA A 308 12.09 2.06 -2.91
N THR A 309 11.61 0.85 -3.12
CA THR A 309 10.62 0.51 -4.17
C THR A 309 9.40 1.44 -4.21
N GLY A 310 8.76 1.72 -3.10
CA GLY A 310 7.58 2.59 -3.06
C GLY A 310 7.91 4.04 -3.40
N SER A 311 8.89 4.61 -2.71
CA SER A 311 9.27 6.03 -2.86
C SER A 311 9.80 6.37 -4.25
N GLN A 312 10.57 5.47 -4.89
CA GLN A 312 11.13 5.67 -6.23
C GLN A 312 10.07 5.82 -7.33
N SER A 313 8.88 5.27 -7.13
CA SER A 313 7.80 5.38 -8.11
C SER A 313 7.02 6.69 -7.99
N LEU A 314 7.06 7.32 -6.81
CA LEU A 314 6.31 8.53 -6.50
C LEU A 314 7.16 9.80 -6.58
N VAL A 315 8.32 9.77 -5.94
CA VAL A 315 9.19 10.95 -5.80
C VAL A 315 10.20 11.00 -6.96
N GLU A 316 10.27 12.13 -7.62
CA GLU A 316 11.32 12.45 -8.59
C GLU A 316 12.42 13.23 -7.85
N ASP A 317 13.63 12.61 -7.79
CA ASP A 317 14.74 13.16 -7.01
C ASP A 317 15.15 14.53 -7.51
N LYS A 318 15.29 15.48 -6.60
CA LYS A 318 15.62 16.91 -6.85
C LYS A 318 14.58 17.69 -7.66
N VAL A 319 13.38 17.15 -7.84
CA VAL A 319 12.27 17.79 -8.58
C VAL A 319 11.03 17.89 -7.71
N SER A 320 10.53 16.80 -7.14
CA SER A 320 9.38 16.79 -6.23
C SER A 320 9.76 16.39 -4.80
N GLY A 321 11.04 16.19 -4.53
CA GLY A 321 11.58 15.76 -3.25
C GLY A 321 13.01 15.28 -3.36
N ARG A 322 13.45 14.50 -2.39
CA ARG A 322 14.78 13.91 -2.34
C ARG A 322 14.71 12.42 -2.06
N LEU A 323 15.40 11.64 -2.86
CA LEU A 323 15.58 10.20 -2.69
C LEU A 323 16.99 9.92 -2.18
N ILE A 324 17.10 9.43 -0.95
CA ILE A 324 18.36 9.25 -0.23
C ILE A 324 18.67 7.76 -0.10
N THR A 325 19.95 7.42 -0.19
CA THR A 325 20.41 6.04 0.07
C THR A 325 19.96 5.58 1.46
N PRO A 326 19.34 4.40 1.57
CA PRO A 326 18.91 3.87 2.88
C PRO A 326 20.02 3.90 3.93
N GLY A 327 19.74 4.42 5.12
CA GLY A 327 20.70 4.51 6.22
C GLY A 327 21.73 5.65 6.13
N ALA A 328 21.73 6.45 5.07
CA ALA A 328 22.66 7.59 4.92
C ALA A 328 22.18 8.82 5.74
N ILE A 329 22.29 8.74 7.07
CA ILE A 329 21.77 9.72 8.02
C ILE A 329 22.16 11.16 7.68
N ASN A 330 23.46 11.40 7.35
CA ASN A 330 23.93 12.74 7.02
C ASN A 330 23.27 13.29 5.75
N GLN A 331 23.03 12.45 4.72
CA GLN A 331 22.37 12.88 3.49
C GLN A 331 20.87 13.18 3.73
N PHE A 332 20.21 12.42 4.61
CA PHE A 332 18.87 12.76 5.05
C PHE A 332 18.84 14.10 5.77
N ALA A 333 19.79 14.33 6.68
CA ALA A 333 19.89 15.59 7.40
C ALA A 333 20.17 16.78 6.45
N ASP A 334 21.05 16.63 5.45
CA ASP A 334 21.32 17.64 4.42
C ASP A 334 20.05 18.01 3.65
N ALA A 335 19.27 17.00 3.23
CA ALA A 335 18.04 17.20 2.49
C ALA A 335 16.95 17.90 3.33
N LEU A 336 16.76 17.48 4.58
CA LEU A 336 15.81 18.11 5.49
C LEU A 336 16.23 19.54 5.86
N GLN A 337 17.52 19.75 6.12
CA GLN A 337 18.07 21.09 6.40
C GLN A 337 17.77 22.05 5.23
N ALA A 338 17.99 21.60 3.98
CA ALA A 338 17.70 22.42 2.80
C ALA A 338 16.23 22.88 2.77
N TYR A 339 15.29 22.00 3.10
CA TYR A 339 13.87 22.34 3.16
C TYR A 339 13.50 23.17 4.40
N CYS A 340 14.18 23.02 5.53
CA CYS A 340 13.93 23.85 6.70
C CYS A 340 14.33 25.30 6.47
N VAL A 341 15.47 25.55 5.77
CA VAL A 341 16.01 26.92 5.62
C VAL A 341 15.57 27.61 4.32
N ASN A 342 15.09 26.87 3.31
CA ASN A 342 14.72 27.43 2.01
C ASN A 342 13.22 27.20 1.72
N THR A 343 12.43 28.24 1.98
CA THR A 343 10.97 28.23 1.79
C THR A 343 10.59 28.08 0.30
N ASP A 344 11.34 28.74 -0.61
CA ASP A 344 11.03 28.69 -2.05
C ASP A 344 11.25 27.30 -2.62
N LEU A 345 12.36 26.66 -2.27
CA LEU A 345 12.64 25.27 -2.66
C LEU A 345 11.56 24.31 -2.11
N ARG A 346 11.13 24.54 -0.88
CA ARG A 346 10.07 23.76 -0.23
C ARG A 346 8.75 23.91 -0.99
N ALA A 347 8.37 25.12 -1.34
CA ALA A 347 7.16 25.39 -2.10
C ALA A 347 7.22 24.85 -3.54
N GLU A 348 8.36 25.04 -4.23
CA GLU A 348 8.57 24.54 -5.59
C GLU A 348 8.39 23.02 -5.68
N HIS A 349 9.14 22.26 -4.87
CA HIS A 349 9.09 20.80 -4.87
C HIS A 349 7.74 20.27 -4.37
N GLY A 350 7.13 20.93 -3.38
CA GLY A 350 5.81 20.59 -2.91
C GLY A 350 4.73 20.75 -3.98
N ASN A 351 4.72 21.87 -4.71
CA ASN A 351 3.79 22.12 -5.81
C ASN A 351 3.95 21.14 -6.97
N ILE A 352 5.19 20.73 -7.28
CA ILE A 352 5.44 19.70 -8.29
C ILE A 352 4.90 18.36 -7.81
N GLY A 353 5.15 18.01 -6.55
CA GLY A 353 4.63 16.79 -5.93
C GLY A 353 3.10 16.74 -5.93
N GLU A 354 2.44 17.86 -5.61
CA GLU A 354 0.98 17.96 -5.65
C GLU A 354 0.44 17.72 -7.06
N ARG A 355 0.97 18.42 -8.07
CA ARG A 355 0.55 18.20 -9.47
C ARG A 355 0.72 16.75 -9.90
N ARG A 356 1.85 16.11 -9.56
CA ARG A 356 2.08 14.69 -9.85
C ARG A 356 1.07 13.77 -9.16
N SER A 357 0.58 14.13 -7.98
CA SER A 357 -0.43 13.35 -7.26
C SER A 357 -1.79 13.30 -7.97
N LEU A 358 -2.07 14.20 -8.91
CA LEU A 358 -3.31 14.22 -9.70
C LEU A 358 -3.42 13.02 -10.64
N ASP A 359 -2.30 12.42 -11.04
CA ASP A 359 -2.26 11.22 -11.89
C ASP A 359 -2.74 9.95 -11.15
N TYR A 360 -2.91 10.04 -9.83
CA TYR A 360 -3.27 8.92 -8.95
C TYR A 360 -4.75 8.96 -8.55
N SER A 361 -5.65 8.96 -9.53
CA SER A 361 -7.10 8.83 -9.32
C SER A 361 -7.47 7.36 -9.08
N TRP A 362 -8.29 7.09 -8.06
CA TRP A 362 -8.77 5.74 -7.77
C TRP A 362 -9.55 5.12 -8.94
N ASP A 363 -10.36 5.91 -9.65
CA ASP A 363 -11.15 5.40 -10.77
C ASP A 363 -10.27 5.00 -11.95
N ALA A 364 -9.32 5.83 -12.35
CA ALA A 364 -8.37 5.51 -13.41
C ALA A 364 -7.54 4.27 -13.09
N ILE A 365 -7.09 4.16 -11.84
CA ILE A 365 -6.27 3.03 -11.36
C ILE A 365 -7.09 1.73 -11.33
N ASN A 366 -8.33 1.78 -10.87
CA ASN A 366 -9.21 0.61 -10.83
C ASN A 366 -9.65 0.19 -12.24
N GLN A 367 -9.82 1.16 -13.17
CA GLN A 367 -10.08 0.87 -14.57
C GLN A 367 -8.96 0.05 -15.21
N THR A 368 -7.68 0.31 -14.86
CA THR A 368 -6.54 -0.49 -15.35
C THR A 368 -6.70 -1.98 -14.98
N VAL A 369 -7.21 -2.28 -13.78
CA VAL A 369 -7.47 -3.67 -13.37
C VAL A 369 -8.63 -4.27 -14.15
N ALA A 370 -9.71 -3.49 -14.37
CA ALA A 370 -10.84 -3.93 -15.19
C ALA A 370 -10.41 -4.24 -16.63
N ASP A 371 -9.55 -3.41 -17.21
CA ASP A 371 -8.98 -3.62 -18.54
C ASP A 371 -8.11 -4.89 -18.60
N THR A 372 -7.33 -5.14 -17.55
CA THR A 372 -6.56 -6.38 -17.40
C THR A 372 -7.49 -7.60 -17.38
N TYR A 373 -8.60 -7.56 -16.64
CA TYR A 373 -9.58 -8.66 -16.65
C TYR A 373 -10.12 -8.92 -18.05
N LEU A 374 -10.58 -7.86 -18.75
CA LEU A 374 -11.11 -7.96 -20.10
C LEU A 374 -10.08 -8.51 -21.08
N ARG A 375 -8.82 -8.06 -20.98
CA ARG A 375 -7.69 -8.55 -21.78
C ARG A 375 -7.50 -10.06 -21.59
N LEU A 376 -7.44 -10.51 -20.35
CA LEU A 376 -7.19 -11.92 -20.02
C LEU A 376 -8.32 -12.84 -20.50
N ILE A 377 -9.58 -12.41 -20.37
CA ILE A 377 -10.74 -13.18 -20.83
C ILE A 377 -10.71 -13.29 -22.36
N ARG A 378 -10.45 -12.18 -23.08
CA ARG A 378 -10.34 -12.18 -24.55
C ARG A 378 -9.21 -13.08 -25.04
N GLN A 379 -8.03 -13.03 -24.41
CA GLN A 379 -6.90 -13.89 -24.72
C GLN A 379 -7.22 -15.38 -24.51
N ARG A 380 -7.95 -15.71 -23.42
CA ARG A 380 -8.36 -17.09 -23.14
C ARG A 380 -9.35 -17.60 -24.18
N ALA A 381 -10.32 -16.79 -24.57
CA ALA A 381 -11.29 -17.13 -25.64
C ALA A 381 -10.58 -17.34 -26.99
N ALA A 382 -9.65 -16.49 -27.37
CA ALA A 382 -8.88 -16.62 -28.61
C ALA A 382 -8.04 -17.92 -28.65
N ARG A 383 -7.38 -18.26 -27.54
CA ARG A 383 -6.63 -19.53 -27.43
C ARG A 383 -7.54 -20.76 -27.54
N ALA A 384 -8.75 -20.71 -27.00
CA ALA A 384 -9.73 -21.80 -27.10
C ALA A 384 -10.24 -22.00 -28.53
N ILE A 385 -10.36 -20.93 -29.32
CA ILE A 385 -10.73 -21.00 -30.75
C ILE A 385 -9.56 -21.57 -31.58
N ALA A 386 -8.33 -21.11 -31.32
CA ALA A 386 -7.14 -21.57 -32.06
C ALA A 386 -6.75 -23.04 -31.76
N ALA A 387 -7.27 -23.63 -30.69
CA ALA A 387 -7.01 -25.01 -30.29
C ALA A 387 -8.08 -26.00 -30.81
N ARG A 388 -9.13 -25.51 -31.49
CA ARG A 388 -10.17 -26.32 -32.21
C ARG A 388 -9.83 -26.44 -33.69
#